data_058855871e19e2ac619bdbade5da76b3
#
_entry.id   058855871e19e2ac619bdbade5da76b3
#
_cell.length_a   1.000
_cell.length_b   1.000
_cell.length_c   1.000
_cell.angle_alpha   90.00
_cell.angle_beta   90.00
_cell.angle_gamma   90.00
#
_symmetry.space_group_name_H-M   'P 1'
#
loop_
_entity.id
_entity.type
_entity.pdbx_description
1 polymer ?
#
loop_
_entity_poly.entity_id
_entity_poly.type
_entity_poly.pdbx_seq_one_letter_code
_entity_poly.pdbx_strand_id
1 'polypeptide(L)'
;MCPRTTIMTRPIETMKPELFKRVIDQLKPFSAEQLTRWEDFVVKNYGIKKNEMNENHYFLYVIPRVIVLHGYGDPLLDKSMPQYVKWMTEKGLESYFSCNPANINMDRTIETFENGLGYVKYSIESVDDLRHKEVRGQASNFTESYKNILKLLDLKAQRNYKTTIVITMINLNKSWQQDEFARLQEAFKGMDVYVYLKSQDQMWYEDNKQTTQSIHWLEFCQFPWSSMTIKSNGESVECVEDFNNEIILGNAATESMYDIWNGAKYQQFRNDHFDLKPGMKCTEQCDMNLIGSFLAS
;
A
#
# COMPACT_ATOMS: atom_id res chain seq x y z
N MET A 1 -13.69 2.84 -9.60
CA MET A 1 -12.26 3.02 -9.32
C MET A 1 -11.63 1.81 -8.61
N CYS A 2 -12.17 1.29 -7.52
CA CYS A 2 -11.61 0.10 -6.84
C CYS A 2 -12.31 -1.17 -7.36
N PRO A 3 -11.58 -2.24 -7.76
CA PRO A 3 -12.17 -3.48 -8.27
C PRO A 3 -13.05 -4.21 -7.25
N ARG A 4 -12.85 -3.94 -5.96
CA ARG A 4 -13.63 -4.55 -4.87
C ARG A 4 -15.13 -4.45 -5.03
N THR A 5 -15.63 -3.34 -5.60
CA THR A 5 -17.06 -3.09 -5.72
C THR A 5 -17.65 -3.50 -7.07
N THR A 6 -16.82 -3.82 -8.05
CA THR A 6 -17.27 -4.05 -9.43
C THR A 6 -16.95 -5.44 -9.96
N ILE A 7 -15.70 -5.89 -9.78
CA ILE A 7 -15.19 -7.12 -10.43
C ILE A 7 -14.57 -8.14 -9.48
N MET A 8 -14.41 -7.80 -8.18
CA MET A 8 -13.93 -8.77 -7.20
C MET A 8 -15.01 -9.78 -6.86
N THR A 9 -14.71 -11.07 -7.04
CA THR A 9 -15.64 -12.19 -6.82
C THR A 9 -15.37 -12.98 -5.55
N ARG A 10 -14.15 -12.87 -4.97
CA ARG A 10 -13.85 -13.56 -3.72
C ARG A 10 -14.64 -12.98 -2.53
N PRO A 11 -14.88 -13.77 -1.47
CA PRO A 11 -15.55 -13.30 -0.27
C PRO A 11 -14.86 -12.09 0.35
N ILE A 12 -15.69 -11.16 0.87
CA ILE A 12 -15.20 -10.02 1.65
C ILE A 12 -15.05 -10.48 3.09
N GLU A 13 -13.84 -10.52 3.58
CA GLU A 13 -13.51 -10.98 4.92
C GLU A 13 -12.32 -10.24 5.52
N THR A 14 -12.17 -10.33 6.82
CA THR A 14 -11.04 -9.79 7.57
C THR A 14 -10.15 -10.93 8.04
N MET A 15 -8.84 -10.75 8.00
CA MET A 15 -7.88 -11.73 8.51
C MET A 15 -8.13 -11.96 10.01
N LYS A 16 -8.21 -13.21 10.42
CA LYS A 16 -8.38 -13.56 11.84
C LYS A 16 -7.12 -13.25 12.63
N PRO A 17 -7.24 -12.79 13.89
CA PRO A 17 -6.08 -12.45 14.72
C PRO A 17 -5.06 -13.57 14.88
N GLU A 18 -5.52 -14.82 14.99
CA GLU A 18 -4.64 -15.99 15.14
C GLU A 18 -3.79 -16.20 13.89
N LEU A 19 -4.40 -16.03 12.70
CA LEU A 19 -3.70 -16.12 11.43
C LEU A 19 -2.69 -14.97 11.28
N PHE A 20 -3.11 -13.74 11.59
CA PHE A 20 -2.22 -12.60 11.55
C PHE A 20 -1.00 -12.82 12.45
N LYS A 21 -1.25 -13.24 13.70
CA LYS A 21 -0.17 -13.53 14.65
C LYS A 21 0.76 -14.63 14.15
N ARG A 22 0.21 -15.73 13.61
CA ARG A 22 0.99 -16.82 13.00
C ARG A 22 1.91 -16.30 11.89
N VAL A 23 1.44 -15.37 11.05
CA VAL A 23 2.24 -14.78 9.97
C VAL A 23 3.38 -13.93 10.53
N ILE A 24 3.07 -12.95 11.39
CA ILE A 24 4.08 -12.01 11.89
C ILE A 24 5.10 -12.70 12.81
N ASP A 25 4.74 -13.78 13.50
CA ASP A 25 5.67 -14.51 14.37
C ASP A 25 6.83 -15.15 13.61
N GLN A 26 6.69 -15.35 12.31
CA GLN A 26 7.73 -15.86 11.41
C GLN A 26 8.65 -14.77 10.87
N LEU A 27 8.32 -13.49 11.06
CA LEU A 27 9.08 -12.36 10.55
C LEU A 27 10.10 -11.87 11.57
N LYS A 28 11.18 -11.29 11.05
CA LYS A 28 12.21 -10.61 11.84
C LYS A 28 12.36 -9.17 11.34
N PRO A 29 12.59 -8.20 12.24
CA PRO A 29 12.89 -6.84 11.82
C PRO A 29 14.24 -6.80 11.09
N PHE A 30 14.40 -5.84 10.21
CA PHE A 30 15.71 -5.53 9.64
C PHE A 30 16.64 -5.01 10.73
N SER A 31 17.92 -5.38 10.66
CA SER A 31 18.94 -4.76 11.50
C SER A 31 19.20 -3.31 11.09
N ALA A 32 19.72 -2.51 12.02
CA ALA A 32 20.11 -1.13 11.70
C ALA A 32 21.12 -1.06 10.52
N GLU A 33 22.04 -2.03 10.45
CA GLU A 33 23.00 -2.12 9.36
C GLU A 33 22.33 -2.41 8.02
N GLN A 34 21.33 -3.31 7.98
CA GLN A 34 20.56 -3.59 6.75
C GLN A 34 19.79 -2.36 6.28
N LEU A 35 19.15 -1.64 7.21
CA LEU A 35 18.43 -0.40 6.91
C LEU A 35 19.38 0.68 6.38
N THR A 36 20.54 0.90 7.01
CA THR A 36 21.52 1.88 6.55
C THR A 36 22.03 1.54 5.16
N ARG A 37 22.39 0.27 4.90
CA ARG A 37 22.83 -0.16 3.56
C ARG A 37 21.77 0.06 2.48
N TRP A 38 20.51 -0.20 2.82
CA TRP A 38 19.39 0.06 1.90
C TRP A 38 19.23 1.55 1.63
N GLU A 39 19.25 2.37 2.66
CA GLU A 39 19.16 3.83 2.54
C GLU A 39 20.29 4.40 1.67
N ASP A 40 21.53 3.99 1.93
CA ASP A 40 22.68 4.43 1.14
C ASP A 40 22.58 3.99 -0.33
N PHE A 41 22.09 2.76 -0.56
CA PHE A 41 21.85 2.27 -1.91
C PHE A 41 20.81 3.12 -2.65
N VAL A 42 19.67 3.43 -2.01
CA VAL A 42 18.59 4.23 -2.61
C VAL A 42 19.07 5.66 -2.91
N VAL A 43 19.76 6.30 -1.96
CA VAL A 43 20.32 7.65 -2.17
C VAL A 43 21.33 7.65 -3.32
N LYS A 44 22.26 6.69 -3.32
CA LYS A 44 23.35 6.63 -4.30
C LYS A 44 22.85 6.35 -5.72
N ASN A 45 21.91 5.42 -5.86
CA ASN A 45 21.51 4.94 -7.19
C ASN A 45 20.32 5.71 -7.77
N TYR A 46 19.47 6.28 -6.92
CA TYR A 46 18.24 6.94 -7.37
C TYR A 46 18.16 8.43 -7.02
N GLY A 47 19.15 8.97 -6.28
CA GLY A 47 19.19 10.38 -5.93
C GLY A 47 18.02 10.85 -5.03
N ILE A 48 17.35 9.94 -4.35
CA ILE A 48 16.18 10.25 -3.54
C ILE A 48 16.58 10.91 -2.23
N LYS A 49 16.07 12.10 -1.97
CA LYS A 49 16.34 12.83 -0.73
C LYS A 49 15.50 12.26 0.41
N LYS A 50 16.13 12.03 1.55
CA LYS A 50 15.48 11.47 2.75
C LYS A 50 14.24 12.26 3.24
N ASN A 51 14.19 13.56 2.98
CA ASN A 51 13.18 14.49 3.52
C ASN A 51 12.09 14.88 2.50
N GLU A 52 12.11 14.34 1.30
CA GLU A 52 11.13 14.63 0.26
C GLU A 52 10.23 13.40 0.04
N MET A 53 9.11 13.35 0.76
CA MET A 53 8.11 12.31 0.56
C MET A 53 7.34 12.58 -0.73
N ASN A 54 7.56 11.74 -1.73
CA ASN A 54 6.80 11.66 -2.96
C ASN A 54 6.52 10.20 -3.30
N GLU A 55 5.92 9.91 -4.44
CA GLU A 55 5.62 8.55 -4.84
C GLU A 55 6.87 7.66 -4.87
N ASN A 56 7.97 8.16 -5.47
CA ASN A 56 9.22 7.43 -5.58
C ASN A 56 9.87 7.17 -4.21
N HIS A 57 9.95 8.18 -3.36
CA HIS A 57 10.43 8.01 -1.99
C HIS A 57 9.62 6.95 -1.25
N TYR A 58 8.29 7.00 -1.38
CA TYR A 58 7.41 6.06 -0.72
C TYR A 58 7.68 4.62 -1.15
N PHE A 59 7.77 4.36 -2.46
CA PHE A 59 8.04 3.02 -2.99
C PHE A 59 9.43 2.51 -2.67
N LEU A 60 10.45 3.35 -2.70
CA LEU A 60 11.83 2.93 -2.50
C LEU A 60 12.27 2.95 -1.04
N TYR A 61 11.70 3.84 -0.24
CA TYR A 61 12.13 4.01 1.15
C TYR A 61 11.20 3.37 2.16
N VAL A 62 9.88 3.49 1.96
CA VAL A 62 8.90 3.05 2.94
C VAL A 62 8.49 1.60 2.69
N ILE A 63 7.98 1.29 1.50
CA ILE A 63 7.41 -0.03 1.20
C ILE A 63 8.35 -1.21 1.46
N PRO A 64 9.66 -1.18 1.11
CA PRO A 64 10.54 -2.32 1.34
C PRO A 64 10.80 -2.67 2.80
N ARG A 65 10.50 -1.77 3.74
CA ARG A 65 10.81 -1.93 5.16
C ARG A 65 9.60 -2.07 6.07
N VAL A 66 8.39 -1.88 5.55
CA VAL A 66 7.14 -1.95 6.32
C VAL A 66 6.36 -3.21 5.98
N ILE A 67 5.48 -3.60 6.90
CA ILE A 67 4.43 -4.58 6.62
C ILE A 67 3.16 -3.81 6.26
N VAL A 68 2.66 -4.06 5.05
CA VAL A 68 1.48 -3.40 4.50
C VAL A 68 0.21 -4.11 5.02
N LEU A 69 -0.62 -3.39 5.78
CA LEU A 69 -1.82 -3.90 6.44
C LEU A 69 -3.11 -3.58 5.68
N HIS A 70 -3.03 -3.44 4.37
CA HIS A 70 -4.20 -3.23 3.52
C HIS A 70 -4.06 -3.98 2.20
N GLY A 71 -5.19 -4.14 1.52
CA GLY A 71 -5.33 -4.69 0.20
C GLY A 71 -6.63 -4.14 -0.39
N TYR A 72 -7.50 -4.99 -0.89
CA TYR A 72 -8.83 -4.60 -1.40
C TYR A 72 -9.87 -4.54 -0.28
N GLY A 73 -9.58 -3.81 0.76
CA GLY A 73 -10.41 -3.50 1.91
C GLY A 73 -9.93 -2.22 2.56
N ASP A 74 -10.67 -1.68 3.51
CA ASP A 74 -10.25 -0.51 4.27
C ASP A 74 -9.84 -0.93 5.68
N PRO A 75 -8.57 -0.74 6.08
CA PRO A 75 -8.05 -1.16 7.38
C PRO A 75 -8.73 -0.46 8.56
N LEU A 76 -9.28 0.75 8.36
CA LEU A 76 -10.02 1.45 9.42
C LEU A 76 -11.35 0.78 9.80
N LEU A 77 -11.84 -0.14 8.98
CA LEU A 77 -13.03 -0.94 9.29
C LEU A 77 -12.70 -2.17 10.14
N ASP A 78 -11.44 -2.60 10.17
CA ASP A 78 -11.01 -3.73 11.00
C ASP A 78 -10.87 -3.32 12.46
N LYS A 79 -11.68 -3.96 13.33
CA LYS A 79 -11.68 -3.69 14.78
C LYS A 79 -10.39 -4.19 15.46
N SER A 80 -9.69 -5.12 14.84
CA SER A 80 -8.46 -5.70 15.39
C SER A 80 -7.20 -4.92 15.00
N MET A 81 -7.32 -3.88 14.18
CA MET A 81 -6.18 -3.11 13.68
C MET A 81 -5.25 -2.58 14.79
N PRO A 82 -5.75 -2.00 15.92
CA PRO A 82 -4.88 -1.57 17.00
C PRO A 82 -4.04 -2.71 17.59
N GLN A 83 -4.66 -3.89 17.74
CA GLN A 83 -3.97 -5.06 18.27
C GLN A 83 -2.91 -5.61 17.28
N TYR A 84 -3.17 -5.56 15.98
CA TYR A 84 -2.20 -5.96 14.96
C TYR A 84 -0.97 -5.05 14.98
N VAL A 85 -1.18 -3.75 15.03
CA VAL A 85 -0.09 -2.77 15.14
C VAL A 85 0.70 -2.98 16.43
N LYS A 86 0.03 -3.21 17.56
CA LYS A 86 0.68 -3.50 18.84
C LYS A 86 1.63 -4.71 18.74
N TRP A 87 1.15 -5.83 18.23
CA TRP A 87 1.97 -7.04 18.06
C TRP A 87 3.17 -6.81 17.14
N MET A 88 3.00 -6.04 16.08
CA MET A 88 4.10 -5.69 15.18
C MET A 88 5.14 -4.82 15.88
N THR A 89 4.71 -3.78 16.58
CA THR A 89 5.59 -2.87 17.34
C THR A 89 6.38 -3.61 18.41
N GLU A 90 5.74 -4.52 19.16
CA GLU A 90 6.40 -5.39 20.15
C GLU A 90 7.49 -6.28 19.53
N LYS A 91 7.37 -6.63 18.25
CA LYS A 91 8.39 -7.37 17.49
C LYS A 91 9.44 -6.49 16.81
N GLY A 92 9.31 -5.18 16.88
CA GLY A 92 10.15 -4.24 16.13
C GLY A 92 9.87 -4.21 14.62
N LEU A 93 8.68 -4.65 14.20
CA LEU A 93 8.23 -4.58 12.81
C LEU A 93 7.49 -3.27 12.58
N GLU A 94 7.82 -2.59 11.50
CA GLU A 94 7.19 -1.33 11.13
C GLU A 94 5.93 -1.58 10.31
N SER A 95 4.84 -0.85 10.61
CA SER A 95 3.53 -1.03 10.00
C SER A 95 3.10 0.15 9.13
N TYR A 96 2.36 -0.17 8.08
CA TYR A 96 1.77 0.81 7.18
C TYR A 96 0.39 0.38 6.68
N PHE A 97 -0.52 1.33 6.53
CA PHE A 97 -1.70 1.14 5.69
C PHE A 97 -2.15 2.42 4.97
N SER A 98 -2.83 2.21 3.82
CA SER A 98 -3.57 3.25 3.12
C SER A 98 -5.07 3.05 3.34
N CYS A 99 -5.82 4.13 3.50
CA CYS A 99 -7.24 4.06 3.84
C CYS A 99 -8.04 5.26 3.33
N ASN A 100 -9.36 5.12 3.37
CA ASN A 100 -10.28 6.23 3.14
C ASN A 100 -10.52 6.97 4.47
N PRO A 101 -10.17 8.26 4.58
CA PRO A 101 -10.34 9.02 5.82
C PRO A 101 -11.80 9.17 6.27
N ALA A 102 -12.78 8.92 5.40
CA ALA A 102 -14.19 8.87 5.78
C ALA A 102 -14.51 7.73 6.78
N ASN A 103 -13.66 6.70 6.86
CA ASN A 103 -13.81 5.58 7.77
C ASN A 103 -13.08 5.77 9.12
N ILE A 104 -12.54 6.96 9.39
CA ILE A 104 -11.86 7.24 10.66
C ILE A 104 -12.85 7.09 11.82
N ASN A 105 -12.59 6.09 12.67
CA ASN A 105 -13.10 6.01 14.02
C ASN A 105 -12.04 6.56 14.96
N MET A 106 -12.29 7.73 15.58
CA MET A 106 -11.27 8.47 16.33
C MET A 106 -10.64 7.63 17.44
N ASP A 107 -11.45 6.94 18.26
CA ASP A 107 -10.92 6.17 19.39
C ASP A 107 -9.99 5.05 18.92
N ARG A 108 -10.43 4.28 17.93
CA ARG A 108 -9.63 3.19 17.35
C ARG A 108 -8.38 3.70 16.62
N THR A 109 -8.48 4.82 15.92
CA THR A 109 -7.34 5.40 15.21
C THR A 109 -6.30 5.93 16.19
N ILE A 110 -6.75 6.58 17.28
CA ILE A 110 -5.87 7.02 18.38
C ILE A 110 -5.18 5.81 19.01
N GLU A 111 -5.92 4.77 19.37
CA GLU A 111 -5.34 3.53 19.90
C GLU A 111 -4.31 2.91 18.96
N THR A 112 -4.58 2.95 17.66
CA THR A 112 -3.62 2.46 16.64
C THR A 112 -2.33 3.27 16.64
N PHE A 113 -2.40 4.60 16.77
CA PHE A 113 -1.24 5.47 16.88
C PHE A 113 -0.47 5.24 18.18
N GLU A 114 -1.19 5.10 19.30
CA GLU A 114 -0.60 4.77 20.61
C GLU A 114 0.15 3.44 20.59
N ASN A 115 -0.34 2.48 19.83
CA ASN A 115 0.30 1.18 19.65
C ASN A 115 1.50 1.20 18.67
N GLY A 116 1.84 2.37 18.09
CA GLY A 116 3.08 2.56 17.33
C GLY A 116 2.94 2.34 15.82
N LEU A 117 1.81 2.72 15.23
CA LEU A 117 1.67 2.73 13.76
C LEU A 117 2.79 3.57 13.13
N GLY A 118 3.55 2.97 12.20
CA GLY A 118 4.65 3.65 11.51
C GLY A 118 4.14 4.68 10.50
N TYR A 119 3.31 4.24 9.56
CA TYR A 119 2.79 5.11 8.49
C TYR A 119 1.30 4.92 8.29
N VAL A 120 0.58 6.03 8.05
CA VAL A 120 -0.79 6.02 7.54
C VAL A 120 -0.90 6.92 6.32
N LYS A 121 -1.55 6.42 5.27
CA LYS A 121 -1.81 7.17 4.05
C LYS A 121 -3.32 7.36 3.87
N TYR A 122 -3.77 8.61 3.94
CA TYR A 122 -5.14 9.00 3.68
C TYR A 122 -5.31 9.41 2.23
N SER A 123 -6.27 8.79 1.55
CA SER A 123 -6.54 9.08 0.14
C SER A 123 -7.64 10.13 0.03
N ILE A 124 -7.30 11.30 -0.52
CA ILE A 124 -8.20 12.44 -0.77
C ILE A 124 -8.15 12.77 -2.25
N GLU A 125 -9.25 12.55 -2.97
CA GLU A 125 -9.28 12.70 -4.44
C GLU A 125 -9.79 14.07 -4.92
N SER A 126 -10.34 14.88 -4.03
CA SER A 126 -10.80 16.24 -4.30
C SER A 126 -10.98 16.99 -2.99
N VAL A 127 -10.81 18.30 -3.02
CA VAL A 127 -11.16 19.21 -1.92
C VAL A 127 -12.60 19.74 -2.05
N ASP A 128 -13.30 19.37 -3.11
CA ASP A 128 -14.73 19.57 -3.30
C ASP A 128 -15.48 18.31 -2.87
N ASP A 129 -16.46 18.47 -1.97
CA ASP A 129 -17.20 17.35 -1.40
C ASP A 129 -17.99 16.54 -2.42
N LEU A 130 -18.53 17.18 -3.46
CA LEU A 130 -19.31 16.48 -4.49
C LEU A 130 -18.39 15.63 -5.37
N ARG A 131 -17.30 16.19 -5.85
CA ARG A 131 -16.30 15.45 -6.64
C ARG A 131 -15.64 14.35 -5.81
N HIS A 132 -15.35 14.61 -4.54
CA HIS A 132 -14.79 13.58 -3.66
C HIS A 132 -15.73 12.38 -3.55
N LYS A 133 -17.05 12.61 -3.39
CA LYS A 133 -18.09 11.57 -3.38
C LYS A 133 -18.21 10.82 -4.71
N GLU A 134 -18.10 11.54 -5.83
CA GLU A 134 -18.12 10.90 -7.16
C GLU A 134 -16.99 9.86 -7.31
N VAL A 135 -15.81 10.16 -6.81
CA VAL A 135 -14.64 9.29 -6.94
C VAL A 135 -14.60 8.19 -5.87
N ARG A 136 -14.90 8.54 -4.59
CA ARG A 136 -14.73 7.66 -3.42
C ARG A 136 -16.01 6.99 -2.95
N GLY A 137 -17.15 7.38 -3.49
CA GLY A 137 -18.46 6.90 -3.06
C GLY A 137 -19.17 7.84 -2.08
N GLN A 138 -20.48 7.70 -1.98
CA GLN A 138 -21.36 8.64 -1.28
C GLN A 138 -21.09 8.81 0.22
N ALA A 139 -20.47 7.82 0.86
CA ALA A 139 -20.07 7.90 2.26
C ALA A 139 -18.81 8.75 2.51
N SER A 140 -18.05 9.10 1.45
CA SER A 140 -16.84 9.91 1.55
C SER A 140 -17.18 11.40 1.49
N ASN A 141 -16.55 12.19 2.37
CA ASN A 141 -16.72 13.63 2.43
C ASN A 141 -15.37 14.28 2.79
N PHE A 142 -14.91 15.22 1.97
CA PHE A 142 -13.64 15.90 2.20
C PHE A 142 -13.67 16.70 3.51
N THR A 143 -14.72 17.50 3.71
CA THR A 143 -14.83 18.41 4.86
C THR A 143 -14.70 17.68 6.19
N GLU A 144 -15.41 16.57 6.38
CA GLU A 144 -15.33 15.77 7.60
C GLU A 144 -14.01 15.00 7.70
N SER A 145 -13.51 14.46 6.59
CA SER A 145 -12.20 13.80 6.52
C SER A 145 -11.08 14.76 6.93
N TYR A 146 -11.11 15.98 6.43
CA TYR A 146 -10.14 17.02 6.77
C TYR A 146 -10.16 17.37 8.26
N LYS A 147 -11.35 17.60 8.84
CA LYS A 147 -11.50 17.85 10.28
C LYS A 147 -10.93 16.71 11.14
N ASN A 148 -11.21 15.47 10.75
CA ASN A 148 -10.70 14.31 11.48
C ASN A 148 -9.19 14.20 11.40
N ILE A 149 -8.60 14.45 10.23
CA ILE A 149 -7.14 14.46 10.05
C ILE A 149 -6.50 15.58 10.86
N LEU A 150 -7.06 16.80 10.86
CA LEU A 150 -6.56 17.91 11.70
C LEU A 150 -6.53 17.52 13.18
N LYS A 151 -7.62 16.92 13.69
CA LYS A 151 -7.66 16.44 15.07
C LYS A 151 -6.59 15.37 15.36
N LEU A 152 -6.32 14.47 14.42
CA LEU A 152 -5.24 13.48 14.57
C LEU A 152 -3.85 14.14 14.56
N LEU A 153 -3.63 15.16 13.74
CA LEU A 153 -2.38 15.92 13.72
C LEU A 153 -2.13 16.66 15.04
N ASP A 154 -3.17 17.29 15.59
CA ASP A 154 -3.11 17.95 16.91
C ASP A 154 -2.77 16.93 18.01
N LEU A 155 -3.43 15.79 18.04
CA LEU A 155 -3.17 14.73 19.01
C LEU A 155 -1.76 14.13 18.82
N LYS A 156 -1.31 13.96 17.57
CA LYS A 156 0.05 13.51 17.26
C LYS A 156 1.08 14.46 17.89
N ALA A 157 0.90 15.77 17.71
CA ALA A 157 1.79 16.79 18.28
C ALA A 157 1.76 16.78 19.82
N GLN A 158 0.55 16.77 20.41
CA GLN A 158 0.38 16.80 21.87
C GLN A 158 0.95 15.56 22.58
N ARG A 159 0.77 14.39 21.98
CA ARG A 159 1.19 13.09 22.57
C ARG A 159 2.49 12.56 22.01
N ASN A 160 3.14 13.32 21.09
CA ASN A 160 4.41 12.97 20.46
C ASN A 160 4.37 11.60 19.74
N TYR A 161 3.26 11.29 19.07
CA TYR A 161 3.17 10.07 18.26
C TYR A 161 4.15 10.12 17.10
N LYS A 162 4.81 9.00 16.82
CA LYS A 162 5.83 8.88 15.76
C LYS A 162 5.24 8.54 14.40
N THR A 163 3.95 8.27 14.33
CA THR A 163 3.25 7.93 13.09
C THR A 163 3.46 8.99 12.02
N THR A 164 3.96 8.59 10.86
CA THR A 164 4.04 9.45 9.68
C THR A 164 2.70 9.49 8.98
N ILE A 165 2.13 10.68 8.82
CA ILE A 165 0.87 10.91 8.13
C ILE A 165 1.14 11.37 6.70
N VAL A 166 0.54 10.71 5.75
CA VAL A 166 0.67 10.99 4.31
C VAL A 166 -0.73 11.22 3.73
N ILE A 167 -0.88 12.25 2.93
CA ILE A 167 -2.09 12.53 2.14
C ILE A 167 -1.77 12.33 0.67
N THR A 168 -2.60 11.58 -0.03
CA THR A 168 -2.42 11.39 -1.47
C THR A 168 -3.69 11.74 -2.23
N MET A 169 -3.50 12.29 -3.42
CA MET A 169 -4.52 12.42 -4.47
C MET A 169 -4.06 11.57 -5.65
N ILE A 170 -4.96 10.75 -6.23
CA ILE A 170 -4.65 10.00 -7.45
C ILE A 170 -4.81 10.92 -8.66
N ASN A 171 -3.83 10.95 -9.54
CA ASN A 171 -3.93 11.68 -10.79
C ASN A 171 -4.87 10.98 -11.77
N LEU A 172 -6.08 11.48 -11.88
CA LEU A 172 -7.11 10.97 -12.80
C LEU A 172 -7.08 11.67 -14.17
N ASN A 173 -6.08 12.51 -14.42
CA ASN A 173 -5.91 13.31 -15.65
C ASN A 173 -7.13 14.18 -15.97
N LYS A 174 -7.79 14.73 -14.93
CA LYS A 174 -8.92 15.66 -15.09
C LYS A 174 -8.45 17.09 -15.13
N SER A 175 -9.09 17.94 -15.94
CA SER A 175 -8.71 19.35 -16.13
C SER A 175 -8.71 20.19 -14.83
N TRP A 176 -9.56 19.84 -13.87
CA TRP A 176 -9.66 20.51 -12.57
C TRP A 176 -8.62 20.05 -11.53
N GLN A 177 -7.93 18.95 -11.80
CA GLN A 177 -7.19 18.22 -10.75
C GLN A 177 -5.96 18.95 -10.24
N GLN A 178 -5.23 19.65 -11.10
CA GLN A 178 -4.03 20.38 -10.68
C GLN A 178 -4.39 21.52 -9.71
N ASP A 179 -5.48 22.24 -9.97
CA ASP A 179 -5.96 23.31 -9.10
C ASP A 179 -6.42 22.77 -7.75
N GLU A 180 -7.12 21.65 -7.76
CA GLU A 180 -7.55 21.00 -6.50
C GLU A 180 -6.39 20.39 -5.72
N PHE A 181 -5.38 19.85 -6.40
CA PHE A 181 -4.19 19.38 -5.73
C PHE A 181 -3.40 20.54 -5.08
N ALA A 182 -3.26 21.68 -5.77
CA ALA A 182 -2.66 22.88 -5.18
C ALA A 182 -3.44 23.37 -3.94
N ARG A 183 -4.77 23.34 -3.99
CA ARG A 183 -5.63 23.66 -2.82
C ARG A 183 -5.46 22.64 -1.69
N LEU A 184 -5.30 21.36 -2.00
CA LEU A 184 -5.04 20.33 -1.01
C LEU A 184 -3.68 20.56 -0.34
N GLN A 185 -2.64 20.88 -1.12
CA GLN A 185 -1.33 21.24 -0.57
C GLN A 185 -1.39 22.46 0.35
N GLU A 186 -2.12 23.51 -0.04
CA GLU A 186 -2.28 24.72 0.78
C GLU A 186 -3.07 24.42 2.07
N ALA A 187 -4.08 23.53 2.02
CA ALA A 187 -4.87 23.14 3.19
C ALA A 187 -4.03 22.46 4.29
N PHE A 188 -2.95 21.78 3.92
CA PHE A 188 -2.05 21.08 4.86
C PHE A 188 -0.69 21.77 5.04
N LYS A 189 -0.52 22.96 4.48
CA LYS A 189 0.75 23.70 4.52
C LYS A 189 1.23 24.00 5.94
N GLY A 190 2.49 23.70 6.20
CA GLY A 190 3.10 23.91 7.52
C GLY A 190 2.73 22.90 8.60
N MET A 191 1.92 21.89 8.26
CA MET A 191 1.58 20.79 9.17
C MET A 191 2.58 19.65 9.05
N ASP A 192 2.67 18.81 10.09
CA ASP A 192 3.53 17.61 10.12
C ASP A 192 2.90 16.45 9.32
N VAL A 193 2.78 16.65 8.02
CA VAL A 193 2.16 15.74 7.06
C VAL A 193 2.81 15.88 5.68
N TYR A 194 2.91 14.80 4.94
CA TYR A 194 3.35 14.81 3.55
C TYR A 194 2.14 14.78 2.61
N VAL A 195 2.18 15.58 1.54
CA VAL A 195 1.11 15.65 0.54
C VAL A 195 1.71 15.46 -0.84
N TYR A 196 1.29 14.43 -1.58
CA TYR A 196 1.75 14.23 -2.95
C TYR A 196 0.66 13.69 -3.89
N LEU A 197 0.85 13.96 -5.19
CA LEU A 197 0.03 13.42 -6.27
C LEU A 197 0.56 12.04 -6.65
N LYS A 198 -0.30 11.01 -6.62
CA LYS A 198 0.04 9.64 -6.98
C LYS A 198 -0.38 9.35 -8.41
N SER A 199 0.42 8.60 -9.16
CA SER A 199 0.02 8.07 -10.47
C SER A 199 -1.14 7.10 -10.33
N GLN A 200 -1.98 7.02 -11.36
CA GLN A 200 -3.06 6.05 -11.41
C GLN A 200 -2.48 4.69 -11.83
N ASP A 201 -2.59 3.70 -10.96
CA ASP A 201 -2.31 2.31 -11.31
C ASP A 201 -3.55 1.69 -11.98
N GLN A 202 -3.36 1.00 -13.08
CA GLN A 202 -4.44 0.38 -13.85
C GLN A 202 -4.23 -1.12 -14.02
N MET A 203 -3.56 -1.73 -13.07
CA MET A 203 -3.15 -3.12 -13.13
C MET A 203 -4.34 -4.08 -13.07
N TRP A 204 -4.32 -5.10 -13.94
CA TRP A 204 -5.24 -6.24 -13.95
C TRP A 204 -6.74 -5.92 -14.12
N TYR A 205 -7.10 -4.73 -14.56
CA TYR A 205 -8.49 -4.35 -14.85
C TYR A 205 -8.81 -4.64 -16.31
N GLU A 206 -9.94 -5.29 -16.57
CA GLU A 206 -10.32 -5.79 -17.91
C GLU A 206 -10.42 -4.68 -18.97
N ASP A 207 -10.76 -3.46 -18.57
CA ASP A 207 -10.98 -2.34 -19.49
C ASP A 207 -9.68 -1.69 -20.00
N ASN A 208 -8.52 -2.13 -19.54
CA ASN A 208 -7.25 -1.48 -19.82
C ASN A 208 -6.43 -2.10 -20.94
N LYS A 209 -7.03 -2.88 -21.80
CA LYS A 209 -6.36 -3.46 -22.98
C LYS A 209 -5.67 -2.44 -23.91
N GLN A 210 -5.83 -1.14 -23.66
CA GLN A 210 -5.26 -0.07 -24.50
C GLN A 210 -3.94 0.50 -23.99
N THR A 211 -3.50 0.20 -22.78
CA THR A 211 -2.32 0.83 -22.15
C THR A 211 -1.10 -0.07 -22.03
N THR A 212 -1.14 -1.26 -22.57
CA THR A 212 -0.07 -2.28 -22.52
C THR A 212 1.23 -1.91 -23.25
N GLN A 213 1.48 -0.63 -23.55
CA GLN A 213 2.72 -0.22 -24.21
C GLN A 213 3.90 -0.06 -23.25
N SER A 214 3.70 -0.17 -21.97
CA SER A 214 4.66 0.39 -21.02
C SER A 214 5.61 -0.60 -20.38
N ILE A 215 5.27 -1.88 -20.33
CA ILE A 215 6.08 -2.87 -19.60
C ILE A 215 7.18 -3.48 -20.45
N HIS A 216 7.11 -3.32 -21.75
CA HIS A 216 8.00 -4.00 -22.70
C HIS A 216 9.49 -3.61 -22.65
N TRP A 217 9.85 -2.63 -21.85
CA TRP A 217 11.25 -2.25 -21.64
C TRP A 217 11.85 -2.80 -20.34
N LEU A 218 11.02 -3.38 -19.45
CA LEU A 218 11.45 -4.19 -18.34
C LEU A 218 11.41 -5.64 -18.74
N GLU A 219 12.47 -6.34 -18.47
CA GLU A 219 12.52 -7.77 -18.71
C GLU A 219 11.56 -8.51 -17.77
N PHE A 220 11.41 -8.02 -16.51
CA PHE A 220 10.49 -8.61 -15.50
C PHE A 220 10.21 -7.66 -14.34
N CYS A 221 9.08 -7.88 -13.64
CA CYS A 221 8.75 -7.21 -12.40
C CYS A 221 9.49 -7.87 -11.21
N GLN A 222 10.04 -7.08 -10.27
CA GLN A 222 10.81 -7.62 -9.13
C GLN A 222 9.95 -8.19 -7.99
N PHE A 223 8.66 -7.94 -7.94
CA PHE A 223 7.79 -8.35 -6.82
C PHE A 223 7.86 -9.84 -6.50
N PRO A 224 7.91 -10.76 -7.46
CA PRO A 224 8.06 -12.19 -7.17
C PRO A 224 9.30 -12.55 -6.36
N TRP A 225 10.31 -11.68 -6.32
CA TRP A 225 11.57 -11.88 -5.57
C TRP A 225 11.74 -10.96 -4.37
N SER A 226 10.87 -9.95 -4.20
CA SER A 226 11.03 -8.92 -3.16
C SER A 226 9.86 -8.83 -2.19
N SER A 227 8.70 -9.42 -2.49
CA SER A 227 7.51 -9.32 -1.64
C SER A 227 6.68 -10.60 -1.64
N MET A 228 5.94 -10.82 -0.56
CA MET A 228 4.93 -11.87 -0.44
C MET A 228 3.60 -11.24 -0.04
N THR A 229 2.53 -11.58 -0.74
CA THR A 229 1.19 -11.12 -0.44
C THR A 229 0.38 -12.24 0.22
N ILE A 230 -0.06 -12.02 1.46
CA ILE A 230 -0.93 -12.95 2.19
C ILE A 230 -2.32 -12.32 2.28
N LYS A 231 -3.33 -13.00 1.78
CA LYS A 231 -4.73 -12.56 1.83
C LYS A 231 -5.39 -12.91 3.16
N SER A 232 -6.58 -12.35 3.41
CA SER A 232 -7.33 -12.51 4.66
C SER A 232 -7.61 -13.95 5.07
N ASN A 233 -7.73 -14.88 4.10
CA ASN A 233 -7.94 -16.30 4.32
C ASN A 233 -6.63 -17.13 4.46
N GLY A 234 -5.47 -16.44 4.44
CA GLY A 234 -4.15 -17.09 4.53
C GLY A 234 -3.53 -17.47 3.20
N GLU A 235 -4.25 -17.39 2.09
CA GLU A 235 -3.69 -17.68 0.78
C GLU A 235 -2.58 -16.70 0.44
N SER A 236 -1.43 -17.23 0.02
CA SER A 236 -0.34 -16.47 -0.57
C SER A 236 -0.54 -16.41 -2.07
N VAL A 237 -0.59 -15.21 -2.60
CA VAL A 237 -0.73 -14.95 -4.03
C VAL A 237 0.52 -14.23 -4.56
N GLU A 238 0.68 -14.21 -5.87
CA GLU A 238 1.87 -13.66 -6.53
C GLU A 238 2.02 -12.15 -6.38
N CYS A 239 0.91 -11.40 -6.26
CA CYS A 239 0.93 -9.95 -6.22
C CYS A 239 -0.28 -9.40 -5.44
N VAL A 240 -0.16 -8.19 -4.93
CA VAL A 240 -1.29 -7.47 -4.31
C VAL A 240 -2.45 -7.28 -5.29
N GLU A 241 -2.15 -7.15 -6.59
CA GLU A 241 -3.13 -6.93 -7.65
C GLU A 241 -4.01 -8.15 -7.99
N ASP A 242 -3.61 -9.34 -7.57
CA ASP A 242 -4.49 -10.51 -7.63
C ASP A 242 -5.64 -10.39 -6.61
N PHE A 243 -6.65 -9.62 -6.96
CA PHE A 243 -7.79 -9.34 -6.09
C PHE A 243 -8.77 -10.51 -5.96
N ASN A 244 -8.70 -11.51 -6.83
CA ASN A 244 -9.56 -12.69 -6.82
C ASN A 244 -8.86 -13.97 -6.36
N ASN A 245 -7.56 -13.91 -6.00
CA ASN A 245 -6.74 -15.08 -5.64
C ASN A 245 -6.68 -16.11 -6.78
N GLU A 246 -6.40 -15.65 -7.99
CA GLU A 246 -6.35 -16.51 -9.19
C GLU A 246 -5.07 -17.34 -9.24
N ILE A 247 -3.95 -16.82 -8.71
CA ILE A 247 -2.66 -17.50 -8.68
C ILE A 247 -2.23 -17.75 -7.23
N ILE A 248 -2.67 -18.89 -6.67
CA ILE A 248 -2.38 -19.27 -5.28
C ILE A 248 -1.07 -20.04 -5.21
N LEU A 249 -0.09 -19.46 -4.51
CA LEU A 249 1.26 -20.00 -4.36
C LEU A 249 1.43 -20.86 -3.10
N GLY A 250 0.56 -20.72 -2.10
CA GLY A 250 0.55 -21.46 -0.85
C GLY A 250 -0.51 -20.94 0.11
N ASN A 251 -0.50 -21.43 1.36
CA ASN A 251 -1.43 -20.95 2.39
C ASN A 251 -0.75 -20.85 3.76
N ALA A 252 -0.59 -19.62 4.26
CA ALA A 252 0.07 -19.32 5.54
C ALA A 252 -0.71 -19.84 6.77
N ALA A 253 -1.97 -20.27 6.61
CA ALA A 253 -2.71 -20.92 7.69
C ALA A 253 -2.19 -22.34 7.97
N THR A 254 -1.63 -23.01 6.98
CA THR A 254 -1.19 -24.42 7.06
C THR A 254 0.31 -24.60 6.83
N GLU A 255 0.93 -23.72 6.05
CA GLU A 255 2.34 -23.78 5.66
C GLU A 255 3.17 -22.69 6.38
N SER A 256 4.49 -22.86 6.46
CA SER A 256 5.37 -21.77 6.87
C SER A 256 5.58 -20.79 5.72
N MET A 257 5.84 -19.52 6.03
CA MET A 257 6.16 -18.54 4.99
C MET A 257 7.45 -18.90 4.24
N TYR A 258 8.41 -19.52 4.93
CA TYR A 258 9.63 -20.02 4.31
C TYR A 258 9.36 -21.12 3.28
N ASP A 259 8.49 -22.10 3.61
CA ASP A 259 8.14 -23.20 2.71
C ASP A 259 7.33 -22.68 1.50
N ILE A 260 6.41 -21.73 1.71
CA ILE A 260 5.68 -21.08 0.62
C ILE A 260 6.67 -20.39 -0.32
N TRP A 261 7.55 -19.54 0.22
CA TRP A 261 8.48 -18.72 -0.55
C TRP A 261 9.46 -19.53 -1.40
N ASN A 262 9.91 -20.68 -0.85
CA ASN A 262 10.86 -21.59 -1.51
C ASN A 262 10.17 -22.78 -2.18
N GLY A 263 8.85 -22.88 -2.08
CA GLY A 263 8.07 -23.99 -2.61
C GLY A 263 8.02 -24.03 -4.14
N ALA A 264 7.71 -25.21 -4.66
CA ALA A 264 7.69 -25.45 -6.11
C ALA A 264 6.76 -24.52 -6.87
N LYS A 265 5.58 -24.15 -6.32
CA LYS A 265 4.65 -23.23 -6.96
C LYS A 265 5.24 -21.83 -7.12
N TYR A 266 5.90 -21.33 -6.08
CA TYR A 266 6.52 -20.00 -6.12
C TYR A 266 7.72 -19.97 -7.07
N GLN A 267 8.52 -21.03 -7.08
CA GLN A 267 9.63 -21.17 -8.01
C GLN A 267 9.14 -21.27 -9.46
N GLN A 268 8.11 -22.07 -9.72
CA GLN A 268 7.51 -22.16 -11.06
C GLN A 268 6.96 -20.80 -11.52
N PHE A 269 6.24 -20.09 -10.63
CA PHE A 269 5.75 -18.74 -10.94
C PHE A 269 6.89 -17.78 -11.30
N ARG A 270 8.01 -17.79 -10.54
CA ARG A 270 9.17 -16.96 -10.84
C ARG A 270 9.78 -17.29 -12.21
N ASN A 271 9.92 -18.58 -12.54
CA ASN A 271 10.41 -18.99 -13.85
C ASN A 271 9.46 -18.54 -14.96
N ASP A 272 8.16 -18.81 -14.84
CA ASP A 272 7.15 -18.40 -15.81
C ASP A 272 7.12 -16.87 -15.99
N HIS A 273 7.31 -16.12 -14.91
CA HIS A 273 7.36 -14.66 -14.92
C HIS A 273 8.65 -14.14 -15.59
N PHE A 274 9.79 -14.75 -15.28
CA PHE A 274 11.08 -14.40 -15.88
C PHE A 274 11.09 -14.68 -17.40
N ASP A 275 10.50 -15.78 -17.80
CA ASP A 275 10.38 -16.19 -19.21
C ASP A 275 9.27 -15.44 -19.97
N LEU A 276 8.57 -14.50 -19.31
CA LEU A 276 7.45 -13.73 -19.87
C LEU A 276 6.40 -14.63 -20.51
N LYS A 277 6.05 -15.72 -19.82
CA LYS A 277 5.15 -16.76 -20.32
C LYS A 277 3.83 -16.17 -20.80
N PRO A 278 3.40 -16.47 -22.04
CA PRO A 278 2.10 -16.03 -22.55
C PRO A 278 0.92 -16.53 -21.70
N GLY A 279 -0.13 -15.73 -21.62
CA GLY A 279 -1.34 -16.05 -20.83
C GLY A 279 -1.27 -15.63 -19.36
N MET A 280 -0.15 -15.11 -18.89
CA MET A 280 -0.06 -14.54 -17.54
C MET A 280 -0.55 -13.11 -17.51
N LYS A 281 -1.38 -12.74 -16.55
CA LYS A 281 -1.82 -11.35 -16.34
C LYS A 281 -0.64 -10.40 -16.13
N CYS A 282 0.41 -10.84 -15.46
CA CYS A 282 1.64 -10.07 -15.30
C CYS A 282 2.28 -9.69 -16.63
N THR A 283 2.22 -10.58 -17.64
CA THR A 283 2.82 -10.35 -18.97
C THR A 283 1.90 -9.56 -19.89
N GLU A 284 0.57 -9.78 -19.80
CA GLU A 284 -0.38 -9.26 -20.79
C GLU A 284 -1.18 -8.04 -20.33
N GLN A 285 -1.35 -7.85 -19.01
CA GLN A 285 -2.29 -6.85 -18.48
C GLN A 285 -1.69 -5.88 -17.47
N CYS A 286 -0.50 -6.20 -16.89
CA CYS A 286 0.09 -5.37 -15.86
C CYS A 286 0.74 -4.13 -16.46
N ASP A 287 0.40 -2.94 -15.93
CA ASP A 287 0.97 -1.66 -16.33
C ASP A 287 1.95 -1.07 -15.29
N MET A 288 2.49 -1.90 -14.42
CA MET A 288 3.34 -1.45 -13.33
C MET A 288 4.71 -0.97 -13.83
N ASN A 289 4.78 0.31 -14.13
CA ASN A 289 5.97 1.01 -14.62
C ASN A 289 6.95 1.43 -13.53
N LEU A 290 6.53 1.38 -12.27
CA LEU A 290 7.27 1.98 -11.17
C LEU A 290 8.69 1.45 -11.05
N ILE A 291 8.85 0.16 -11.26
CA ILE A 291 10.15 -0.50 -11.15
C ILE A 291 11.06 -0.12 -12.30
N GLY A 292 10.49 0.07 -13.46
CA GLY A 292 11.25 0.42 -14.63
C GLY A 292 11.93 1.77 -14.58
N SER A 293 11.24 2.78 -14.12
CA SER A 293 11.86 4.10 -13.98
C SER A 293 13.01 4.10 -12.98
N PHE A 294 13.09 3.08 -12.10
CA PHE A 294 14.14 2.93 -11.11
C PHE A 294 15.30 2.05 -11.53
N LEU A 295 15.04 1.05 -12.37
CA LEU A 295 16.09 0.13 -12.84
C LEU A 295 16.75 0.58 -14.14
N ALA A 296 16.14 1.49 -14.88
CA ALA A 296 16.64 2.00 -16.16
C ALA A 296 17.48 3.29 -16.04
N SER A 297 17.67 3.81 -14.85
CA SER A 297 18.54 4.98 -14.61
C SER A 297 19.94 4.53 -14.10
#